data_9e13388786d6f2900edf26ed1934b2bd
#
_entry.id   9e13388786d6f2900edf26ed1934b2bd
#
_cell.length_a   1.000
_cell.length_b   1.000
_cell.length_c   1.000
_cell.angle_alpha   90.00
_cell.angle_beta   90.00
_cell.angle_gamma   90.00
#
_symmetry.space_group_name_H-M   'P 1'
#
loop_
_entity.id
_entity.type
_entity.pdbx_description
1 polymer ?
#
loop_
_entity_poly.entity_id
_entity_poly.type
_entity_poly.pdbx_seq_one_letter_code
_entity_poly.pdbx_strand_id
1 'polypeptide(L)'
;MKLTREGQSLGTEALSDDNGQFSLSNVAPGPFQLTISSAGLTSQEFSGTMHPGEAYVTPLILLTVATQVTEVHVGLTPDELADVQIKEQEKQRVLGFIPNFYVSYVPNAAPLSPKHKFGLAWKSAIDPVTFVAVGAVAGIDQAGDRWGAYGQGAQGYAKRFGASYANVFAGTFIGSAVLPSLLKQDPRYFYKGSGTKRSRILYALANSVICKGDNGHWQANYSSILGNLAAGGISNLYYPANDRKGVGLVFTTALVRIGERAVANIFQEFIVPKLTPNLPTRAPAQP
;
A
#
# COMPACT_ATOMS: atom_id res chain seq x y z
N MET A 1 -24.74 -28.23 -31.99
CA MET A 1 -25.80 -28.31 -30.95
C MET A 1 -25.58 -29.56 -30.14
N LYS A 2 -25.82 -29.47 -28.85
CA LYS A 2 -25.61 -30.59 -27.93
C LYS A 2 -26.86 -30.79 -27.09
N LEU A 3 -27.37 -32.01 -27.13
CA LEU A 3 -28.53 -32.42 -26.34
C LEU A 3 -28.04 -33.18 -25.11
N THR A 4 -28.40 -32.69 -23.93
CA THR A 4 -28.01 -33.28 -22.63
C THR A 4 -29.26 -33.67 -21.84
N ARG A 5 -29.10 -34.61 -20.89
CA ARG A 5 -30.11 -35.02 -19.93
C ARG A 5 -29.60 -35.09 -18.54
N GLU A 6 -30.47 -34.87 -17.58
CA GLU A 6 -30.15 -35.07 -16.18
C GLU A 6 -29.70 -36.52 -15.95
N GLY A 7 -28.43 -36.66 -15.46
CA GLY A 7 -27.83 -37.97 -15.18
C GLY A 7 -27.03 -38.67 -16.33
N GLN A 8 -26.90 -38.04 -17.52
CA GLN A 8 -26.05 -38.57 -18.61
C GLN A 8 -24.84 -37.64 -18.86
N SER A 9 -23.66 -38.21 -18.82
CA SER A 9 -22.39 -37.48 -19.04
C SER A 9 -22.01 -37.32 -20.53
N LEU A 10 -22.68 -38.00 -21.46
CA LEU A 10 -22.48 -37.88 -22.91
C LEU A 10 -23.77 -37.38 -23.56
N GLY A 11 -23.77 -36.19 -24.10
CA GLY A 11 -24.86 -35.64 -24.90
C GLY A 11 -24.75 -36.03 -26.37
N THR A 12 -25.86 -36.19 -27.05
CA THR A 12 -25.91 -36.36 -28.52
C THR A 12 -25.68 -35.00 -29.19
N GLU A 13 -24.72 -34.93 -30.13
CA GLU A 13 -24.41 -33.71 -30.86
C GLU A 13 -24.90 -33.78 -32.32
N ALA A 14 -25.37 -32.67 -32.85
CA ALA A 14 -25.72 -32.51 -34.25
C ALA A 14 -25.25 -31.16 -34.77
N LEU A 15 -24.95 -31.08 -36.05
CA LEU A 15 -24.69 -29.83 -36.76
C LEU A 15 -25.94 -29.38 -37.51
N SER A 16 -26.16 -28.11 -37.65
CA SER A 16 -27.19 -27.55 -38.54
C SER A 16 -26.69 -27.58 -39.98
N ASP A 17 -27.62 -27.74 -40.92
CA ASP A 17 -27.36 -27.58 -42.35
C ASP A 17 -27.23 -26.06 -42.74
N ASP A 18 -27.06 -25.79 -44.03
CA ASP A 18 -26.92 -24.42 -44.55
C ASP A 18 -28.19 -23.60 -44.39
N ASN A 19 -29.36 -24.20 -44.13
CA ASN A 19 -30.63 -23.54 -43.86
C ASN A 19 -30.89 -23.36 -42.34
N GLY A 20 -29.95 -23.78 -41.50
CA GLY A 20 -30.08 -23.72 -40.05
C GLY A 20 -30.92 -24.85 -39.47
N GLN A 21 -31.30 -25.84 -40.27
CA GLN A 21 -32.07 -27.01 -39.80
C GLN A 21 -31.18 -28.08 -39.21
N PHE A 22 -31.65 -28.74 -38.17
CA PHE A 22 -30.95 -29.86 -37.54
C PHE A 22 -31.93 -30.96 -37.18
N SER A 23 -31.51 -32.20 -37.16
CA SER A 23 -32.27 -33.32 -36.67
C SER A 23 -31.44 -34.21 -35.73
N LEU A 24 -32.09 -34.66 -34.68
CA LEU A 24 -31.56 -35.64 -33.74
C LEU A 24 -32.45 -36.87 -33.76
N SER A 25 -31.96 -37.98 -34.28
CA SER A 25 -32.71 -39.25 -34.34
C SER A 25 -32.38 -40.12 -33.10
N ASN A 26 -33.32 -41.02 -32.80
CA ASN A 26 -33.18 -41.99 -31.68
C ASN A 26 -33.06 -41.31 -30.29
N VAL A 27 -33.71 -40.20 -30.11
CA VAL A 27 -33.78 -39.53 -28.81
C VAL A 27 -34.77 -40.24 -27.91
N ALA A 28 -34.36 -40.75 -26.75
CA ALA A 28 -35.26 -41.44 -25.82
C ALA A 28 -36.32 -40.45 -25.23
N PRO A 29 -37.49 -40.93 -24.85
CA PRO A 29 -38.51 -40.06 -24.19
C PRO A 29 -38.04 -39.53 -22.84
N GLY A 30 -38.57 -38.35 -22.44
CA GLY A 30 -38.30 -37.71 -21.16
C GLY A 30 -37.85 -36.23 -21.29
N PRO A 31 -37.55 -35.57 -20.17
CA PRO A 31 -37.06 -34.19 -20.18
C PRO A 31 -35.67 -34.13 -20.86
N PHE A 32 -35.47 -33.06 -21.63
CA PHE A 32 -34.22 -32.80 -22.32
C PHE A 32 -33.82 -31.34 -22.25
N GLN A 33 -32.53 -31.05 -22.34
CA GLN A 33 -31.96 -29.73 -22.49
C GLN A 33 -31.12 -29.71 -23.78
N LEU A 34 -31.38 -28.74 -24.64
CA LEU A 34 -30.71 -28.54 -25.91
C LEU A 34 -29.88 -27.26 -25.83
N THR A 35 -28.60 -27.38 -25.91
CA THR A 35 -27.68 -26.22 -25.98
C THR A 35 -27.27 -25.99 -27.44
N ILE A 36 -27.53 -24.79 -27.94
CA ILE A 36 -27.20 -24.37 -29.30
C ILE A 36 -26.13 -23.34 -29.24
N SER A 37 -25.01 -23.62 -29.90
CA SER A 37 -23.86 -22.74 -29.93
C SER A 37 -23.28 -22.64 -31.34
N SER A 38 -22.76 -21.46 -31.69
CA SER A 38 -22.00 -21.21 -32.90
C SER A 38 -20.87 -20.23 -32.61
N ALA A 39 -19.79 -20.33 -33.36
CA ALA A 39 -18.65 -19.46 -33.18
C ALA A 39 -19.05 -17.99 -33.41
N GLY A 40 -18.73 -17.10 -32.44
CA GLY A 40 -19.08 -15.68 -32.49
C GLY A 40 -20.52 -15.34 -32.11
N LEU A 41 -21.36 -16.33 -31.70
CA LEU A 41 -22.72 -16.11 -31.26
C LEU A 41 -22.92 -16.54 -29.80
N THR A 42 -23.85 -15.90 -29.11
CA THR A 42 -24.24 -16.25 -27.74
C THR A 42 -24.97 -17.60 -27.74
N SER A 43 -24.49 -18.54 -26.94
CA SER A 43 -25.14 -19.83 -26.78
C SER A 43 -26.58 -19.67 -26.19
N GLN A 44 -27.53 -20.43 -26.72
CA GLN A 44 -28.88 -20.46 -26.22
C GLN A 44 -29.20 -21.86 -25.68
N GLU A 45 -29.96 -21.91 -24.59
CA GLU A 45 -30.44 -23.15 -24.00
C GLU A 45 -31.94 -23.26 -24.16
N PHE A 46 -32.41 -24.40 -24.61
CA PHE A 46 -33.83 -24.73 -24.78
C PHE A 46 -34.11 -26.05 -24.04
N SER A 47 -35.15 -26.07 -23.23
CA SER A 47 -35.57 -27.25 -22.50
C SER A 47 -36.97 -27.68 -22.90
N GLY A 48 -37.22 -28.97 -22.92
CA GLY A 48 -38.51 -29.55 -23.26
C GLY A 48 -38.67 -30.96 -22.70
N THR A 49 -39.86 -31.53 -22.93
CA THR A 49 -40.10 -32.95 -22.59
C THR A 49 -40.64 -33.64 -23.84
N MET A 50 -40.03 -34.76 -24.17
CA MET A 50 -40.40 -35.59 -25.33
C MET A 50 -41.22 -36.80 -24.88
N HIS A 51 -42.33 -37.07 -25.55
CA HIS A 51 -43.18 -38.24 -25.29
C HIS A 51 -42.77 -39.44 -26.19
N PRO A 52 -43.10 -40.66 -25.79
CA PRO A 52 -42.79 -41.84 -26.61
C PRO A 52 -43.46 -41.80 -28.00
N GLY A 53 -42.65 -41.95 -29.08
CA GLY A 53 -43.14 -41.91 -30.45
C GLY A 53 -43.45 -40.49 -31.03
N GLU A 54 -43.13 -39.46 -30.31
CA GLU A 54 -43.32 -38.08 -30.73
C GLU A 54 -42.12 -37.59 -31.55
N ALA A 55 -42.44 -36.83 -32.63
CA ALA A 55 -41.43 -35.98 -33.30
C ALA A 55 -41.53 -34.55 -32.74
N TYR A 56 -40.62 -34.18 -31.88
CA TYR A 56 -40.61 -32.85 -31.28
C TYR A 56 -39.97 -31.81 -32.21
N VAL A 57 -40.71 -30.76 -32.56
CA VAL A 57 -40.23 -29.67 -33.40
C VAL A 57 -39.91 -28.47 -32.48
N THR A 58 -38.65 -28.06 -32.44
CA THR A 58 -38.23 -26.89 -31.68
C THR A 58 -38.75 -25.61 -32.36
N PRO A 59 -39.11 -24.57 -31.60
CA PRO A 59 -39.35 -23.25 -32.15
C PRO A 59 -38.11 -22.69 -32.82
N LEU A 60 -38.29 -21.64 -33.66
CA LEU A 60 -37.17 -20.92 -34.26
C LEU A 60 -36.28 -20.32 -33.15
N ILE A 61 -34.99 -20.69 -33.10
CA ILE A 61 -34.03 -20.22 -32.12
C ILE A 61 -33.09 -19.28 -32.83
N LEU A 62 -33.13 -18.00 -32.42
CA LEU A 62 -32.25 -16.94 -32.95
C LEU A 62 -31.08 -16.76 -32.05
N LEU A 63 -29.87 -17.06 -32.55
CA LEU A 63 -28.63 -16.76 -31.86
C LEU A 63 -28.25 -15.31 -32.11
N THR A 64 -27.99 -14.55 -31.03
CA THR A 64 -27.51 -13.18 -31.11
C THR A 64 -25.99 -13.17 -31.19
N VAL A 65 -25.41 -12.15 -31.82
CA VAL A 65 -23.97 -11.96 -31.85
C VAL A 65 -23.44 -11.89 -30.42
N ALA A 66 -22.44 -12.72 -30.09
CA ALA A 66 -21.76 -12.61 -28.83
C ALA A 66 -21.05 -11.26 -28.79
N THR A 67 -21.64 -10.30 -28.08
CA THR A 67 -20.94 -9.08 -27.75
C THR A 67 -19.81 -9.53 -26.82
N GLN A 68 -18.60 -9.69 -27.34
CA GLN A 68 -17.43 -9.74 -26.49
C GLN A 68 -17.36 -8.38 -25.84
N VAL A 69 -17.94 -8.25 -24.67
CA VAL A 69 -17.55 -7.22 -23.73
C VAL A 69 -16.14 -7.62 -23.31
N THR A 70 -15.16 -7.15 -24.06
CA THR A 70 -13.81 -7.06 -23.50
C THR A 70 -13.95 -6.02 -22.41
N GLU A 71 -14.21 -6.45 -21.18
CA GLU A 71 -13.96 -5.61 -20.03
C GLU A 71 -12.46 -5.33 -20.04
N VAL A 72 -12.10 -4.22 -20.65
CA VAL A 72 -10.81 -3.61 -20.43
C VAL A 72 -10.91 -3.10 -19.00
N HIS A 73 -10.50 -3.93 -18.04
CA HIS A 73 -10.14 -3.45 -16.72
C HIS A 73 -8.95 -2.52 -16.93
N VAL A 74 -9.24 -1.24 -17.16
CA VAL A 74 -8.24 -0.18 -17.04
C VAL A 74 -7.98 -0.03 -15.55
N GLY A 75 -7.28 -1.01 -15.00
CA GLY A 75 -6.73 -0.94 -13.67
C GLY A 75 -5.51 -0.01 -13.74
N LEU A 76 -5.40 0.92 -12.79
CA LEU A 76 -4.18 1.70 -12.62
C LEU A 76 -3.01 0.74 -12.45
N THR A 77 -1.91 1.03 -13.09
CA THR A 77 -0.65 0.32 -12.79
C THR A 77 -0.27 0.53 -11.33
N PRO A 78 0.52 -0.36 -10.71
CA PRO A 78 0.95 -0.17 -9.32
C PRO A 78 1.62 1.20 -9.06
N ASP A 79 2.33 1.74 -10.03
CA ASP A 79 3.01 3.05 -9.93
C ASP A 79 1.99 4.20 -9.99
N GLU A 80 1.02 4.15 -10.90
CA GLU A 80 -0.08 5.13 -10.96
C GLU A 80 -0.96 5.09 -9.70
N LEU A 81 -1.23 3.89 -9.18
CA LEU A 81 -1.96 3.74 -7.92
C LEU A 81 -1.17 4.34 -6.75
N ALA A 82 0.16 4.13 -6.73
CA ALA A 82 1.04 4.75 -5.74
C ALA A 82 1.01 6.28 -5.84
N ASP A 83 1.05 6.85 -7.05
CA ASP A 83 0.94 8.30 -7.28
C ASP A 83 -0.37 8.88 -6.70
N VAL A 84 -1.50 8.20 -6.94
CA VAL A 84 -2.80 8.63 -6.40
C VAL A 84 -2.79 8.56 -4.86
N GLN A 85 -2.32 7.45 -4.30
CA GLN A 85 -2.27 7.26 -2.85
C GLN A 85 -1.33 8.25 -2.16
N ILE A 86 -0.18 8.57 -2.77
CA ILE A 86 0.74 9.60 -2.25
C ILE A 86 0.09 10.97 -2.22
N LYS A 87 -0.61 11.36 -3.30
CA LYS A 87 -1.33 12.64 -3.34
C LYS A 87 -2.36 12.76 -2.20
N GLU A 88 -3.03 11.66 -1.86
CA GLU A 88 -3.91 11.63 -0.69
C GLU A 88 -3.15 11.68 0.64
N GLN A 89 -2.01 10.97 0.75
CA GLN A 89 -1.15 11.01 1.94
C GLN A 89 -0.56 12.41 2.19
N GLU A 90 -0.22 13.14 1.14
CA GLU A 90 0.29 14.51 1.23
C GLU A 90 -0.73 15.51 1.77
N LYS A 91 -2.02 15.22 1.62
CA LYS A 91 -3.11 16.01 2.22
C LYS A 91 -3.31 15.69 3.71
N GLN A 92 -2.76 14.58 4.19
CA GLN A 92 -2.89 14.16 5.59
C GLN A 92 -1.99 15.03 6.47
N ARG A 93 -2.61 15.94 7.19
CA ARG A 93 -1.91 16.80 8.15
C ARG A 93 -2.59 16.72 9.51
N VAL A 94 -1.81 16.34 10.52
CA VAL A 94 -2.29 16.31 11.91
C VAL A 94 -2.61 17.74 12.33
N LEU A 95 -3.77 17.95 12.94
CA LEU A 95 -4.30 19.28 13.28
C LEU A 95 -4.42 20.23 12.06
N GLY A 96 -4.41 19.70 10.84
CA GLY A 96 -4.50 20.47 9.61
C GLY A 96 -3.19 21.07 9.10
N PHE A 97 -2.08 21.01 9.84
CA PHE A 97 -0.81 21.65 9.43
C PHE A 97 0.44 20.76 9.58
N ILE A 98 0.51 19.82 10.54
CA ILE A 98 1.69 18.97 10.74
C ILE A 98 1.70 17.84 9.71
N PRO A 99 2.76 17.71 8.87
CA PRO A 99 2.82 16.67 7.83
C PRO A 99 2.82 15.26 8.42
N ASN A 100 2.03 14.35 7.81
CA ASN A 100 1.95 12.95 8.19
C ASN A 100 2.15 12.03 6.96
N PHE A 101 3.18 12.31 6.18
CA PHE A 101 3.40 11.70 4.87
C PHE A 101 3.85 10.23 4.92
N TYR A 102 4.40 9.79 6.04
CA TYR A 102 4.92 8.43 6.23
C TYR A 102 3.93 7.50 6.93
N VAL A 103 2.64 7.79 6.86
CA VAL A 103 1.60 6.91 7.39
C VAL A 103 0.60 6.57 6.30
N SER A 104 0.40 5.28 6.06
CA SER A 104 -0.64 4.78 5.16
C SER A 104 -1.83 4.28 5.96
N TYR A 105 -3.01 4.81 5.66
CA TYR A 105 -4.29 4.33 6.18
C TYR A 105 -4.92 3.26 5.25
N VAL A 106 -4.29 2.99 4.11
CA VAL A 106 -4.66 1.92 3.19
C VAL A 106 -3.84 0.67 3.54
N PRO A 107 -4.47 -0.43 3.98
CA PRO A 107 -3.75 -1.63 4.45
C PRO A 107 -2.86 -2.28 3.40
N ASN A 108 -3.35 -2.31 2.15
CA ASN A 108 -2.65 -2.87 1.00
C ASN A 108 -2.27 -1.76 0.01
N ALA A 109 -1.67 -0.67 0.53
CA ALA A 109 -1.20 0.41 -0.33
C ALA A 109 -0.17 -0.11 -1.34
N ALA A 110 -0.21 0.47 -2.54
CA ALA A 110 0.77 0.16 -3.58
C ALA A 110 2.20 0.42 -3.10
N PRO A 111 3.17 -0.43 -3.49
CA PRO A 111 4.56 -0.24 -3.13
C PRO A 111 5.09 1.08 -3.70
N LEU A 112 6.00 1.72 -2.96
CA LEU A 112 6.61 2.96 -3.39
C LEU A 112 7.82 2.69 -4.29
N SER A 113 7.84 3.25 -5.49
CA SER A 113 9.05 3.29 -6.31
C SER A 113 10.12 4.18 -5.66
N PRO A 114 11.41 4.04 -6.02
CA PRO A 114 12.47 4.93 -5.52
C PRO A 114 12.13 6.40 -5.71
N LYS A 115 11.57 6.79 -6.86
CA LYS A 115 11.12 8.15 -7.14
C LYS A 115 10.14 8.68 -6.08
N HIS A 116 9.17 7.86 -5.68
CA HIS A 116 8.21 8.20 -4.65
C HIS A 116 8.87 8.37 -3.28
N LYS A 117 9.78 7.46 -2.90
CA LYS A 117 10.52 7.52 -1.63
C LYS A 117 11.34 8.80 -1.53
N PHE A 118 12.07 9.16 -2.59
CA PHE A 118 12.83 10.41 -2.66
C PHE A 118 11.92 11.65 -2.66
N GLY A 119 10.79 11.60 -3.38
CA GLY A 119 9.80 12.69 -3.40
C GLY A 119 9.22 12.98 -2.03
N LEU A 120 8.84 11.95 -1.28
CA LEU A 120 8.36 12.09 0.10
C LEU A 120 9.44 12.61 1.05
N ALA A 121 10.67 12.14 0.92
CA ALA A 121 11.80 12.61 1.73
C ALA A 121 12.07 14.10 1.48
N TRP A 122 12.07 14.52 0.21
CA TRP A 122 12.23 15.91 -0.16
C TRP A 122 11.12 16.79 0.42
N LYS A 123 9.85 16.42 0.21
CA LYS A 123 8.70 17.16 0.75
C LYS A 123 8.73 17.28 2.27
N SER A 124 9.14 16.21 2.97
CA SER A 124 9.28 16.25 4.43
C SER A 124 10.43 17.16 4.88
N ALA A 125 11.54 17.15 4.16
CA ALA A 125 12.71 17.95 4.52
C ALA A 125 12.47 19.45 4.36
N ILE A 126 11.73 19.87 3.32
CA ILE A 126 11.45 21.29 3.03
C ILE A 126 10.11 21.77 3.59
N ASP A 127 9.36 20.94 4.33
CA ASP A 127 8.10 21.37 4.92
C ASP A 127 8.33 22.48 5.95
N PRO A 128 7.56 23.59 5.91
CA PRO A 128 7.72 24.68 6.86
C PRO A 128 7.67 24.24 8.33
N VAL A 129 6.85 23.24 8.66
CA VAL A 129 6.76 22.71 10.02
C VAL A 129 8.07 22.04 10.44
N THR A 130 8.80 21.44 9.52
CA THR A 130 10.14 20.87 9.80
C THR A 130 11.11 21.96 10.22
N PHE A 131 11.11 23.11 9.54
CA PHE A 131 11.96 24.26 9.94
C PHE A 131 11.57 24.81 11.32
N VAL A 132 10.27 24.94 11.60
CA VAL A 132 9.79 25.38 12.92
C VAL A 132 10.21 24.41 14.01
N ALA A 133 10.04 23.09 13.79
CA ALA A 133 10.43 22.06 14.74
C ALA A 133 11.94 22.05 15.00
N VAL A 134 12.76 22.15 13.95
CA VAL A 134 14.21 22.26 14.05
C VAL A 134 14.61 23.53 14.79
N GLY A 135 13.96 24.67 14.53
CA GLY A 135 14.17 25.92 15.23
C GLY A 135 13.86 25.81 16.72
N ALA A 136 12.76 25.17 17.08
CA ALA A 136 12.41 24.91 18.46
C ALA A 136 13.45 24.04 19.18
N VAL A 137 13.90 22.94 18.53
CA VAL A 137 14.98 22.08 19.08
C VAL A 137 16.25 22.86 19.28
N ALA A 138 16.68 23.64 18.29
CA ALA A 138 17.87 24.50 18.40
C ALA A 138 17.74 25.53 19.55
N GLY A 139 16.56 26.08 19.77
CA GLY A 139 16.26 26.96 20.89
C GLY A 139 16.35 26.28 22.25
N ILE A 140 15.81 25.08 22.38
CA ILE A 140 15.91 24.25 23.60
C ILE A 140 17.38 23.88 23.88
N ASP A 141 18.11 23.48 22.85
CA ASP A 141 19.54 23.14 22.97
C ASP A 141 20.38 24.36 23.34
N GLN A 142 20.01 25.55 22.83
CA GLN A 142 20.62 26.84 23.20
C GLN A 142 20.36 27.19 24.67
N ALA A 143 19.08 27.09 25.10
CA ALA A 143 18.68 27.42 26.46
C ALA A 143 19.31 26.47 27.51
N GLY A 144 19.47 25.18 27.14
CA GLY A 144 20.11 24.16 27.96
C GLY A 144 21.64 24.12 27.84
N ASP A 145 22.26 25.05 27.12
CA ASP A 145 23.69 25.07 26.77
C ASP A 145 24.24 23.72 26.25
N ARG A 146 23.37 22.97 25.58
CA ARG A 146 23.80 21.78 24.87
C ARG A 146 24.75 22.16 23.74
N TRP A 147 25.76 21.33 23.51
CA TRP A 147 26.79 21.62 22.50
C TRP A 147 27.45 22.98 22.75
N GLY A 148 27.95 23.17 23.99
CA GLY A 148 28.51 24.43 24.47
C GLY A 148 29.59 25.03 23.58
N ALA A 149 30.36 24.18 22.87
CA ALA A 149 31.40 24.64 21.92
C ALA A 149 30.82 25.40 20.68
N TYR A 150 29.51 25.37 20.44
CA TYR A 150 28.90 26.26 19.45
C TYR A 150 28.79 27.71 19.93
N GLY A 151 28.93 27.97 21.24
CA GLY A 151 28.77 29.26 21.87
C GLY A 151 27.31 29.63 22.06
N GLN A 152 27.06 30.83 22.55
CA GLN A 152 25.76 31.41 22.83
C GLN A 152 25.42 32.53 21.82
N GLY A 153 24.22 33.12 21.92
CA GLY A 153 23.73 34.18 21.05
C GLY A 153 23.32 33.70 19.66
N ALA A 154 23.14 34.62 18.73
CA ALA A 154 22.61 34.36 17.40
C ALA A 154 23.48 33.37 16.59
N GLN A 155 24.81 33.49 16.72
CA GLN A 155 25.75 32.60 16.02
C GLN A 155 25.69 31.16 16.58
N GLY A 156 25.62 31.00 17.91
CA GLY A 156 25.47 29.71 18.55
C GLY A 156 24.15 29.04 18.18
N TYR A 157 23.05 29.81 18.13
CA TYR A 157 21.76 29.35 17.66
C TYR A 157 21.80 28.87 16.21
N ALA A 158 22.36 29.68 15.31
CA ALA A 158 22.47 29.32 13.89
C ALA A 158 23.25 28.02 13.65
N LYS A 159 24.34 27.79 14.41
CA LYS A 159 25.10 26.54 14.34
C LYS A 159 24.29 25.33 14.83
N ARG A 160 23.54 25.48 15.94
CA ARG A 160 22.65 24.44 16.46
C ARG A 160 21.51 24.14 15.47
N PHE A 161 20.91 25.19 14.91
CA PHE A 161 19.88 25.06 13.88
C PHE A 161 20.41 24.29 12.66
N GLY A 162 21.56 24.71 12.12
CA GLY A 162 22.18 24.03 10.96
C GLY A 162 22.51 22.56 11.23
N ALA A 163 23.08 22.27 12.41
CA ALA A 163 23.39 20.90 12.81
C ALA A 163 22.13 20.03 12.97
N SER A 164 21.09 20.58 13.63
CA SER A 164 19.81 19.89 13.80
C SER A 164 19.10 19.65 12.47
N TYR A 165 19.13 20.64 11.56
CA TYR A 165 18.56 20.50 10.24
C TYR A 165 19.32 19.44 9.41
N ALA A 166 20.66 19.45 9.45
CA ALA A 166 21.49 18.43 8.80
C ALA A 166 21.17 17.01 9.31
N ASN A 167 20.92 16.86 10.61
CA ASN A 167 20.49 15.58 11.19
C ASN A 167 19.14 15.11 10.64
N VAL A 168 18.16 16.02 10.59
CA VAL A 168 16.82 15.71 10.05
C VAL A 168 16.93 15.36 8.58
N PHE A 169 17.65 16.16 7.81
CA PHE A 169 17.85 15.93 6.38
C PHE A 169 18.52 14.58 6.11
N ALA A 170 19.70 14.34 6.71
CA ALA A 170 20.44 13.09 6.54
C ALA A 170 19.61 11.88 6.99
N GLY A 171 18.97 11.96 8.16
CA GLY A 171 18.14 10.89 8.69
C GLY A 171 16.94 10.56 7.77
N THR A 172 16.26 11.58 7.26
CA THR A 172 15.13 11.42 6.35
C THR A 172 15.57 10.83 5.01
N PHE A 173 16.59 11.40 4.38
CA PHE A 173 17.05 10.90 3.08
C PHE A 173 17.66 9.51 3.17
N ILE A 174 18.53 9.24 4.13
CA ILE A 174 19.17 7.94 4.26
C ILE A 174 18.16 6.88 4.74
N GLY A 175 17.40 7.18 5.80
CA GLY A 175 16.50 6.22 6.45
C GLY A 175 15.15 6.02 5.77
N SER A 176 14.69 6.99 4.95
CA SER A 176 13.37 6.92 4.31
C SER A 176 13.40 6.93 2.78
N ALA A 177 14.54 7.22 2.14
CA ALA A 177 14.68 7.19 0.69
C ALA A 177 15.80 6.26 0.21
N VAL A 178 17.06 6.54 0.54
CA VAL A 178 18.22 5.81 0.00
C VAL A 178 18.18 4.33 0.40
N LEU A 179 18.23 4.06 1.69
CA LEU A 179 18.25 2.67 2.18
C LEU A 179 16.96 1.91 1.87
N PRO A 180 15.75 2.48 2.03
CA PRO A 180 14.53 1.79 1.60
C PRO A 180 14.48 1.49 0.10
N SER A 181 15.07 2.33 -0.75
CA SER A 181 15.16 2.06 -2.19
C SER A 181 16.12 0.92 -2.50
N LEU A 182 17.30 0.90 -1.86
CA LEU A 182 18.30 -0.15 -2.04
C LEU A 182 17.87 -1.50 -1.47
N LEU A 183 17.23 -1.49 -0.30
CA LEU A 183 16.80 -2.69 0.43
C LEU A 183 15.38 -3.14 0.07
N LYS A 184 14.72 -2.44 -0.88
CA LYS A 184 13.33 -2.70 -1.29
C LYS A 184 12.38 -2.74 -0.09
N GLN A 185 12.48 -1.74 0.79
CA GLN A 185 11.67 -1.59 1.99
C GLN A 185 10.74 -0.39 1.87
N ASP A 186 9.53 -0.50 2.44
CA ASP A 186 8.58 0.60 2.50
C ASP A 186 8.82 1.39 3.81
N PRO A 187 9.13 2.70 3.72
CA PRO A 187 9.41 3.51 4.91
C PRO A 187 8.16 3.88 5.72
N ARG A 188 6.95 3.61 5.19
CA ARG A 188 5.67 4.00 5.80
C ARG A 188 5.30 3.11 6.99
N TYR A 189 4.62 3.72 7.96
CA TYR A 189 3.83 3.01 8.97
C TYR A 189 2.46 2.68 8.39
N PHE A 190 2.02 1.44 8.46
CA PHE A 190 0.70 1.01 8.03
C PHE A 190 -0.24 0.98 9.22
N TYR A 191 -1.21 1.88 9.23
CA TYR A 191 -2.19 1.97 10.30
C TYR A 191 -3.03 0.70 10.40
N LYS A 192 -3.04 0.06 11.58
CA LYS A 192 -3.81 -1.16 11.80
C LYS A 192 -5.29 -0.87 12.02
N GLY A 193 -5.62 0.02 12.94
CA GLY A 193 -6.97 0.52 13.18
C GLY A 193 -8.02 -0.50 13.63
N SER A 194 -7.69 -1.79 13.69
CA SER A 194 -8.63 -2.89 14.02
C SER A 194 -8.04 -3.88 15.00
N GLY A 195 -8.91 -4.62 15.68
CA GLY A 195 -8.51 -5.58 16.70
C GLY A 195 -8.49 -5.00 18.12
N THR A 196 -8.06 -5.81 19.09
CA THR A 196 -8.00 -5.41 20.52
C THR A 196 -6.91 -4.36 20.74
N LYS A 197 -7.05 -3.54 21.79
CA LYS A 197 -6.03 -2.54 22.18
C LYS A 197 -4.65 -3.17 22.34
N ARG A 198 -4.56 -4.35 22.96
CA ARG A 198 -3.29 -5.10 23.13
C ARG A 198 -2.66 -5.46 21.77
N SER A 199 -3.46 -6.01 20.85
CA SER A 199 -2.99 -6.36 19.49
C SER A 199 -2.48 -5.14 18.73
N ARG A 200 -3.13 -3.98 18.87
CA ARG A 200 -2.72 -2.73 18.23
C ARG A 200 -1.45 -2.15 18.84
N ILE A 201 -1.30 -2.21 20.17
CA ILE A 201 -0.07 -1.78 20.85
C ILE A 201 1.12 -2.66 20.43
N LEU A 202 0.97 -3.99 20.46
CA LEU A 202 2.03 -4.91 20.04
C LEU A 202 2.42 -4.71 18.58
N TYR A 203 1.44 -4.47 17.71
CA TYR A 203 1.68 -4.15 16.31
C TYR A 203 2.47 -2.83 16.16
N ALA A 204 2.09 -1.77 16.85
CA ALA A 204 2.77 -0.49 16.82
C ALA A 204 4.23 -0.61 17.31
N LEU A 205 4.44 -1.35 18.42
CA LEU A 205 5.79 -1.63 18.94
C LEU A 205 6.62 -2.45 17.96
N ALA A 206 6.06 -3.52 17.39
CA ALA A 206 6.77 -4.35 16.42
C ALA A 206 7.22 -3.53 15.19
N ASN A 207 6.41 -2.58 14.73
CA ASN A 207 6.73 -1.72 13.59
C ASN A 207 7.88 -0.72 13.86
N SER A 208 8.44 -0.67 15.06
CA SER A 208 9.69 0.05 15.32
C SER A 208 10.91 -0.71 14.77
N VAL A 209 10.81 -2.04 14.64
CA VAL A 209 11.90 -2.93 14.20
C VAL A 209 11.58 -3.76 12.97
N ILE A 210 10.31 -3.82 12.54
CA ILE A 210 9.87 -4.45 11.30
C ILE A 210 9.20 -3.44 10.38
N CYS A 211 9.20 -3.72 9.08
CA CYS A 211 8.51 -2.93 8.05
C CYS A 211 8.00 -3.84 6.94
N LYS A 212 7.15 -3.32 6.06
CA LYS A 212 6.81 -4.00 4.81
C LYS A 212 7.94 -3.83 3.80
N GLY A 213 8.18 -4.88 3.01
CA GLY A 213 8.96 -4.76 1.78
C GLY A 213 8.10 -4.24 0.63
N ASP A 214 8.75 -3.84 -0.46
CA ASP A 214 8.06 -3.47 -1.72
C ASP A 214 7.28 -4.66 -2.33
N ASN A 215 7.56 -5.87 -1.87
CA ASN A 215 6.81 -7.10 -2.18
C ASN A 215 5.59 -7.35 -1.26
N GLY A 216 5.30 -6.43 -0.34
CA GLY A 216 4.20 -6.53 0.62
C GLY A 216 4.47 -7.42 1.85
N HIS A 217 5.56 -8.18 1.88
CA HIS A 217 5.90 -9.06 3.01
C HIS A 217 6.58 -8.31 4.16
N TRP A 218 6.32 -8.76 5.38
CA TRP A 218 6.97 -8.23 6.57
C TRP A 218 8.42 -8.69 6.69
N GLN A 219 9.30 -7.78 7.04
CA GLN A 219 10.74 -8.03 7.21
C GLN A 219 11.35 -7.11 8.26
N ALA A 220 12.58 -7.41 8.71
CA ALA A 220 13.31 -6.54 9.63
C ALA A 220 13.58 -5.19 8.97
N ASN A 221 13.40 -4.10 9.72
CA ASN A 221 13.56 -2.72 9.23
C ASN A 221 15.03 -2.30 9.18
N TYR A 222 15.80 -2.95 8.31
CA TYR A 222 17.23 -2.65 8.14
C TYR A 222 17.45 -1.20 7.72
N SER A 223 16.59 -0.64 6.86
CA SER A 223 16.73 0.73 6.39
C SER A 223 16.67 1.75 7.52
N SER A 224 15.77 1.56 8.48
CA SER A 224 15.67 2.45 9.64
C SER A 224 16.85 2.30 10.59
N ILE A 225 17.26 1.06 10.88
CA ILE A 225 18.36 0.78 11.80
C ILE A 225 19.67 1.32 11.22
N LEU A 226 20.01 0.93 10.00
CA LEU A 226 21.24 1.39 9.32
C LEU A 226 21.20 2.89 9.02
N GLY A 227 20.01 3.44 8.68
CA GLY A 227 19.83 4.87 8.46
C GLY A 227 20.12 5.70 9.71
N ASN A 228 19.67 5.25 10.87
CA ASN A 228 19.96 5.91 12.15
C ASN A 228 21.46 5.83 12.51
N LEU A 229 22.09 4.68 12.27
CA LEU A 229 23.54 4.52 12.48
C LEU A 229 24.35 5.43 11.53
N ALA A 230 23.97 5.46 10.25
CA ALA A 230 24.65 6.28 9.24
C ALA A 230 24.47 7.79 9.55
N ALA A 231 23.25 8.22 9.86
CA ALA A 231 23.00 9.61 10.24
C ALA A 231 23.77 10.01 11.51
N GLY A 232 23.84 9.12 12.50
CA GLY A 232 24.65 9.31 13.70
C GLY A 232 26.16 9.40 13.40
N GLY A 233 26.66 8.57 12.48
CA GLY A 233 28.03 8.63 12.01
C GLY A 233 28.35 9.95 11.29
N ILE A 234 27.48 10.37 10.37
CA ILE A 234 27.62 11.62 9.61
C ILE A 234 27.55 12.84 10.54
N SER A 235 26.73 12.79 11.60
CA SER A 235 26.62 13.89 12.56
C SER A 235 27.95 14.26 13.22
N ASN A 236 28.86 13.30 13.40
CA ASN A 236 30.19 13.56 13.93
C ASN A 236 31.06 14.48 13.04
N LEU A 237 30.68 14.68 11.76
CA LEU A 237 31.42 15.58 10.87
C LEU A 237 31.23 17.05 11.21
N TYR A 238 30.05 17.42 11.72
CA TYR A 238 29.65 18.82 11.98
C TYR A 238 29.40 19.15 13.44
N TYR A 239 29.35 18.16 14.35
CA TYR A 239 29.34 18.42 15.79
C TYR A 239 30.74 18.78 16.31
N PRO A 240 30.85 19.63 17.34
CA PRO A 240 32.12 19.99 17.94
C PRO A 240 32.92 18.76 18.42
N ALA A 241 34.25 18.81 18.31
CA ALA A 241 35.12 17.68 18.63
C ALA A 241 34.95 17.16 20.07
N ASN A 242 34.72 18.07 21.02
CA ASN A 242 34.50 17.73 22.44
C ASN A 242 33.15 17.02 22.68
N ASP A 243 32.21 17.13 21.75
CA ASP A 243 30.86 16.58 21.85
C ASP A 243 30.68 15.34 20.94
N ARG A 244 31.78 14.95 20.23
CA ARG A 244 31.77 13.75 19.38
C ARG A 244 31.74 12.51 20.24
N LYS A 245 30.71 11.76 20.03
CA LYS A 245 30.39 10.62 20.86
C LYS A 245 30.98 9.37 20.23
N GLY A 246 31.79 8.63 21.00
CA GLY A 246 32.42 7.38 20.53
C GLY A 246 31.39 6.32 20.07
N VAL A 247 31.89 5.24 19.48
CA VAL A 247 31.10 4.14 18.88
C VAL A 247 29.97 3.63 19.79
N GLY A 248 30.22 3.50 21.11
CA GLY A 248 29.20 3.04 22.07
C GLY A 248 27.97 3.92 22.11
N LEU A 249 28.13 5.23 21.92
CA LEU A 249 27.01 6.15 21.94
C LEU A 249 26.20 6.18 20.63
N VAL A 250 26.81 5.82 19.49
CA VAL A 250 26.08 5.62 18.24
C VAL A 250 25.05 4.50 18.41
N PHE A 251 25.44 3.39 19.04
CA PHE A 251 24.51 2.29 19.34
C PHE A 251 23.42 2.70 20.35
N THR A 252 23.80 3.40 21.43
CA THR A 252 22.83 3.90 22.40
C THR A 252 21.82 4.86 21.73
N THR A 253 22.30 5.77 20.88
CA THR A 253 21.45 6.68 20.13
C THR A 253 20.51 5.91 19.18
N ALA A 254 20.98 4.87 18.51
CA ALA A 254 20.15 4.04 17.65
C ALA A 254 19.04 3.33 18.45
N LEU A 255 19.33 2.80 19.63
CA LEU A 255 18.33 2.20 20.52
C LEU A 255 17.29 3.21 21.00
N VAL A 256 17.73 4.42 21.39
CA VAL A 256 16.84 5.52 21.79
C VAL A 256 15.89 5.86 20.61
N ARG A 257 16.41 5.99 19.40
CA ARG A 257 15.59 6.27 18.21
C ARG A 257 14.58 5.15 17.87
N ILE A 258 14.93 3.89 18.13
CA ILE A 258 13.97 2.77 18.02
C ILE A 258 12.84 2.94 19.07
N GLY A 259 13.20 3.32 20.30
CA GLY A 259 12.21 3.63 21.34
C GLY A 259 11.32 4.82 20.98
N GLU A 260 11.89 5.92 20.51
CA GLU A 260 11.13 7.09 20.01
C GLU A 260 10.17 6.70 18.89
N ARG A 261 10.62 5.85 17.94
CA ARG A 261 9.76 5.33 16.87
C ARG A 261 8.63 4.45 17.41
N ALA A 262 8.91 3.62 18.42
CA ALA A 262 7.87 2.80 19.06
C ALA A 262 6.79 3.67 19.70
N VAL A 263 7.18 4.73 20.41
CA VAL A 263 6.26 5.71 20.98
C VAL A 263 5.49 6.44 19.87
N ALA A 264 6.17 6.93 18.85
CA ALA A 264 5.53 7.59 17.72
C ALA A 264 4.51 6.68 17.02
N ASN A 265 4.80 5.40 16.82
CA ASN A 265 3.87 4.42 16.25
C ASN A 265 2.63 4.21 17.12
N ILE A 266 2.77 4.22 18.46
CA ILE A 266 1.62 4.17 19.37
C ILE A 266 0.76 5.42 19.20
N PHE A 267 1.37 6.61 19.10
CA PHE A 267 0.65 7.85 18.82
C PHE A 267 -0.07 7.79 17.47
N GLN A 268 0.60 7.30 16.44
CA GLN A 268 0.01 7.08 15.11
C GLN A 268 -1.17 6.10 15.15
N GLU A 269 -1.14 5.12 16.03
CA GLU A 269 -2.20 4.11 16.12
C GLU A 269 -3.43 4.59 16.91
N PHE A 270 -3.27 5.45 17.92
CA PHE A 270 -4.36 5.77 18.84
C PHE A 270 -4.78 7.24 18.86
N ILE A 271 -3.88 8.16 18.56
CA ILE A 271 -4.10 9.60 18.75
C ILE A 271 -4.19 10.32 17.41
N VAL A 272 -3.20 10.15 16.56
CA VAL A 272 -3.06 10.89 15.29
C VAL A 272 -4.28 10.77 14.38
N PRO A 273 -4.94 9.59 14.23
CA PRO A 273 -6.13 9.50 13.39
C PRO A 273 -7.28 10.38 13.85
N LYS A 274 -7.37 10.64 15.16
CA LYS A 274 -8.41 11.51 15.73
C LYS A 274 -8.14 12.99 15.50
N LEU A 275 -6.88 13.34 15.25
CA LEU A 275 -6.41 14.71 15.05
C LEU A 275 -6.16 15.04 13.57
N THR A 276 -6.33 14.07 12.68
CA THR A 276 -6.12 14.24 11.24
C THR A 276 -7.47 14.36 10.54
N PRO A 277 -7.81 15.54 9.99
CA PRO A 277 -9.03 15.71 9.21
C PRO A 277 -8.91 14.95 7.88
N ASN A 278 -10.06 14.57 7.30
CA ASN A 278 -10.16 13.99 5.96
C ASN A 278 -9.33 12.71 5.75
N LEU A 279 -9.31 11.82 6.76
CA LEU A 279 -8.71 10.50 6.54
C LEU A 279 -9.51 9.73 5.48
N PRO A 280 -8.84 8.98 4.59
CA PRO A 280 -9.54 8.14 3.64
C PRO A 280 -10.44 7.16 4.40
N THR A 281 -11.72 7.15 4.04
CA THR A 281 -12.69 6.20 4.59
C THR A 281 -12.17 4.80 4.28
N ARG A 282 -11.99 3.99 5.30
CA ARG A 282 -11.52 2.60 5.14
C ARG A 282 -12.49 1.89 4.21
N ALA A 283 -12.05 1.52 3.02
CA ALA A 283 -12.82 0.63 2.17
C ALA A 283 -13.17 -0.62 2.98
N PRO A 284 -14.44 -1.09 2.98
CA PRO A 284 -14.78 -2.33 3.65
C PRO A 284 -13.85 -3.43 3.14
N ALA A 285 -13.34 -4.25 4.08
CA ALA A 285 -12.55 -5.41 3.70
C ALA A 285 -13.39 -6.22 2.70
N GLN A 286 -12.90 -6.38 1.49
CA GLN A 286 -13.50 -7.33 0.56
C GLN A 286 -13.43 -8.72 1.19
N PRO A 287 -14.52 -9.49 1.14
CA PRO A 287 -14.62 -10.80 1.76
C PRO A 287 -13.61 -11.80 1.22
#